data_78c79f06c429fd30cc4c25a2c13a593b
#
_entry.id   78c79f06c429fd30cc4c25a2c13a593b
#
_cell.length_a   1.000
_cell.length_b   1.000
_cell.length_c   1.000
_cell.angle_alpha   90.00
_cell.angle_beta   90.00
_cell.angle_gamma   90.00
#
_symmetry.space_group_name_H-M   'P 1'
#
loop_
_entity.id
_entity.type
_entity.pdbx_description
1 polymer ?
#
loop_
_entity_poly.entity_id
_entity_poly.type
_entity_poly.pdbx_seq_one_letter_code
_entity_poly.pdbx_strand_id
1 'polypeptide(L)'
;MSFSGFVTVEVLSFVLFYFFSGKARLHTCVLDRNKKSTNIAFVFLWLLCILFGVFIYAGIFKPAATYPFETLYNKNAYEQQFDAFLKHRLSIDIEPAKELLALSNPYDRASRTGIRFLWDRALYDGKYYSYFGITPIITVYYPYYFITGKVPSAATVCFILFTAAVTAVAVTYLKAVKIFCEKPNKALVFFGFAAVESGSLLFMLLTSADMYYTAVISGVCFLSLFMMFSLAAYEKKKTAAKCADFFFAGISLVLTVMSRPNMALMSVVMVPLYLNVLC
;
A
#
# COMPACT_ATOMS: atom_id res chain seq x y z
N MET A 1 1.48 14.61 29.52
CA MET A 1 1.06 13.37 28.82
C MET A 1 -0.44 13.49 28.59
N SER A 2 -0.92 13.28 27.35
CA SER A 2 -2.37 13.32 27.08
C SER A 2 -3.06 12.13 27.75
N PHE A 3 -4.36 12.24 28.06
CA PHE A 3 -5.14 11.15 28.67
C PHE A 3 -5.05 9.86 27.81
N SER A 4 -5.09 9.98 26.50
CA SER A 4 -4.88 8.85 25.57
C SER A 4 -3.49 8.21 25.72
N GLY A 5 -2.46 9.01 25.87
CA GLY A 5 -1.09 8.51 26.10
C GLY A 5 -0.96 7.76 27.41
N PHE A 6 -1.60 8.24 28.47
CA PHE A 6 -1.62 7.55 29.77
C PHE A 6 -2.31 6.19 29.65
N VAL A 7 -3.52 6.14 29.08
CA VAL A 7 -4.26 4.89 28.87
C VAL A 7 -3.46 3.90 28.03
N THR A 8 -2.78 4.37 26.97
CA THR A 8 -1.94 3.50 26.13
C THR A 8 -0.79 2.88 26.92
N VAL A 9 -0.10 3.66 27.75
CA VAL A 9 1.01 3.16 28.59
C VAL A 9 0.51 2.15 29.61
N GLU A 10 -0.62 2.42 30.26
CA GLU A 10 -1.22 1.50 31.24
C GLU A 10 -1.65 0.18 30.59
N VAL A 11 -2.31 0.23 29.44
CA VAL A 11 -2.70 -0.97 28.70
C VAL A 11 -1.48 -1.79 28.28
N LEU A 12 -0.44 -1.14 27.74
CA LEU A 12 0.80 -1.82 27.34
C LEU A 12 1.50 -2.44 28.56
N SER A 13 1.58 -1.71 29.68
CA SER A 13 2.19 -2.20 30.92
C SER A 13 1.43 -3.41 31.46
N PHE A 14 0.10 -3.36 31.46
CA PHE A 14 -0.74 -4.48 31.88
C PHE A 14 -0.57 -5.71 30.99
N VAL A 15 -0.53 -5.51 29.65
CA VAL A 15 -0.31 -6.60 28.68
C VAL A 15 1.06 -7.24 28.88
N LEU A 16 2.13 -6.43 29.04
CA LEU A 16 3.48 -6.93 29.29
C LEU A 16 3.56 -7.66 30.64
N PHE A 17 3.00 -7.08 31.69
CA PHE A 17 2.95 -7.72 33.02
C PHE A 17 2.23 -9.07 32.94
N TYR A 18 1.06 -9.12 32.30
CA TYR A 18 0.30 -10.36 32.15
C TYR A 18 1.05 -11.39 31.29
N PHE A 19 1.72 -10.94 30.21
CA PHE A 19 2.52 -11.80 29.35
C PHE A 19 3.65 -12.49 30.08
N PHE A 20 4.38 -11.75 30.94
CA PHE A 20 5.50 -12.28 31.74
C PHE A 20 5.07 -12.88 33.07
N SER A 21 3.80 -12.79 33.43
CA SER A 21 3.32 -13.37 34.69
C SER A 21 3.45 -14.90 34.67
N GLY A 22 3.94 -15.45 35.77
CA GLY A 22 4.07 -16.91 35.92
C GLY A 22 2.73 -17.66 35.88
N LYS A 23 1.61 -16.95 36.10
CA LYS A 23 0.25 -17.51 36.04
C LYS A 23 -0.23 -17.72 34.60
N ALA A 24 0.05 -16.79 33.72
CA ALA A 24 -0.42 -16.85 32.32
C ALA A 24 0.41 -17.82 31.46
N ARG A 25 1.68 -18.05 31.81
CA ARG A 25 2.62 -18.92 31.06
C ARG A 25 2.67 -18.65 29.55
N LEU A 26 2.28 -17.44 29.10
CA LEU A 26 2.23 -17.07 27.69
C LEU A 26 3.61 -17.09 27.04
N HIS A 27 4.66 -16.77 27.83
CA HIS A 27 6.05 -16.80 27.37
C HIS A 27 6.58 -18.21 27.06
N THR A 28 5.93 -19.27 27.57
CA THR A 28 6.32 -20.67 27.33
C THR A 28 5.54 -21.32 26.20
N CYS A 29 4.45 -20.68 25.72
CA CYS A 29 3.60 -21.25 24.69
C CYS A 29 4.25 -21.16 23.30
N VAL A 30 4.69 -22.30 22.76
CA VAL A 30 5.18 -22.38 21.39
C VAL A 30 4.01 -22.40 20.39
N LEU A 31 4.17 -21.68 19.30
CA LEU A 31 3.21 -21.65 18.20
C LEU A 31 3.24 -22.98 17.44
N ASP A 32 2.14 -23.72 17.48
CA ASP A 32 1.94 -24.87 16.61
C ASP A 32 1.13 -24.46 15.37
N ARG A 33 1.81 -24.42 14.22
CA ARG A 33 1.22 -24.00 12.94
C ARG A 33 0.33 -25.07 12.30
N ASN A 34 0.44 -26.31 12.73
CA ASN A 34 -0.38 -27.39 12.20
C ASN A 34 -1.77 -27.40 12.86
N LYS A 35 -1.92 -26.68 13.96
CA LYS A 35 -3.23 -26.57 14.62
C LYS A 35 -4.18 -25.68 13.84
N LYS A 36 -5.33 -26.23 13.45
CA LYS A 36 -6.41 -25.48 12.79
C LYS A 36 -6.80 -24.23 13.55
N SER A 37 -6.84 -24.28 14.91
CA SER A 37 -7.16 -23.14 15.77
C SER A 37 -6.18 -21.97 15.62
N THR A 38 -4.90 -22.24 15.39
CA THR A 38 -3.88 -21.20 15.13
C THR A 38 -4.15 -20.50 13.81
N ASN A 39 -4.41 -21.24 12.75
CA ASN A 39 -4.71 -20.68 11.44
C ASN A 39 -6.02 -19.89 11.45
N ILE A 40 -7.06 -20.39 12.12
CA ILE A 40 -8.33 -19.68 12.30
C ILE A 40 -8.10 -18.35 13.03
N ALA A 41 -7.27 -18.32 14.08
CA ALA A 41 -6.97 -17.09 14.80
C ALA A 41 -6.27 -16.04 13.92
N PHE A 42 -5.33 -16.42 13.05
CA PHE A 42 -4.71 -15.50 12.11
C PHE A 42 -5.69 -14.99 11.04
N VAL A 43 -6.52 -15.88 10.50
CA VAL A 43 -7.59 -15.48 9.57
C VAL A 43 -8.56 -14.50 10.25
N PHE A 44 -8.92 -14.75 11.50
CA PHE A 44 -9.76 -13.85 12.26
C PHE A 44 -9.12 -12.46 12.47
N LEU A 45 -7.84 -12.41 12.84
CA LEU A 45 -7.12 -11.14 12.99
C LEU A 45 -7.01 -10.40 11.65
N TRP A 46 -6.70 -11.10 10.56
CA TRP A 46 -6.68 -10.52 9.23
C TRP A 46 -8.06 -9.96 8.84
N LEU A 47 -9.15 -10.71 9.10
CA LEU A 47 -10.51 -10.24 8.86
C LEU A 47 -10.84 -9.00 9.70
N LEU A 48 -10.38 -8.92 10.95
CA LEU A 48 -10.55 -7.71 11.76
C LEU A 48 -9.83 -6.50 11.14
N CYS A 49 -8.62 -6.67 10.60
CA CYS A 49 -7.92 -5.62 9.87
C CYS A 49 -8.72 -5.16 8.65
N ILE A 50 -9.26 -6.09 7.86
CA ILE A 50 -10.10 -5.76 6.69
C ILE A 50 -11.40 -5.06 7.12
N LEU A 51 -12.10 -5.57 8.14
CA LEU A 51 -13.32 -4.95 8.66
C LEU A 51 -13.07 -3.53 9.18
N PHE A 52 -11.94 -3.30 9.85
CA PHE A 52 -11.56 -1.96 10.28
C PHE A 52 -11.29 -1.05 9.09
N GLY A 53 -10.63 -1.56 8.04
CA GLY A 53 -10.47 -0.85 6.77
C GLY A 53 -11.81 -0.52 6.10
N VAL A 54 -12.77 -1.46 6.11
CA VAL A 54 -14.15 -1.22 5.62
C VAL A 54 -14.82 -0.11 6.42
N PHE A 55 -14.67 -0.10 7.73
CA PHE A 55 -15.21 0.94 8.60
C PHE A 55 -14.64 2.33 8.26
N ILE A 56 -13.31 2.42 8.10
CA ILE A 56 -12.65 3.67 7.66
C ILE A 56 -13.17 4.07 6.28
N TYR A 57 -13.18 3.14 5.32
CA TYR A 57 -13.65 3.40 3.96
C TYR A 57 -15.09 3.90 3.94
N ALA A 58 -16.00 3.29 4.69
CA ALA A 58 -17.40 3.72 4.80
C ALA A 58 -17.53 5.13 5.40
N GLY A 59 -16.63 5.51 6.32
CA GLY A 59 -16.61 6.84 6.92
C GLY A 59 -16.12 7.95 5.98
N ILE A 60 -15.19 7.65 5.07
CA ILE A 60 -14.64 8.60 4.11
C ILE A 60 -15.31 8.53 2.73
N PHE A 61 -15.91 7.39 2.41
CA PHE A 61 -16.59 7.16 1.16
C PHE A 61 -17.90 7.95 1.13
N LYS A 62 -17.84 9.12 0.54
CA LYS A 62 -19.03 9.73 -0.03
C LYS A 62 -19.22 9.04 -1.37
N PRO A 63 -20.40 8.39 -1.66
CA PRO A 63 -20.64 7.82 -2.95
C PRO A 63 -20.32 8.90 -3.98
N ALA A 64 -19.16 8.76 -4.62
CA ALA A 64 -18.80 9.62 -5.70
C ALA A 64 -19.90 9.40 -6.71
N ALA A 65 -20.77 10.40 -6.86
CA ALA A 65 -21.54 10.50 -8.06
C ALA A 65 -20.57 10.14 -9.18
N THR A 66 -20.98 9.27 -10.10
CA THR A 66 -20.28 9.03 -11.35
C THR A 66 -20.00 10.40 -11.92
N TYR A 67 -18.77 10.87 -11.73
CA TYR A 67 -18.42 12.22 -12.14
C TYR A 67 -18.45 12.24 -13.65
N PRO A 68 -19.30 13.06 -14.29
CA PRO A 68 -19.13 13.34 -15.69
C PRO A 68 -17.73 13.92 -15.90
N PHE A 69 -17.07 13.56 -17.00
CA PHE A 69 -15.74 14.08 -17.35
C PHE A 69 -15.68 15.62 -17.48
N GLU A 70 -16.82 16.28 -17.48
CA GLU A 70 -16.98 17.74 -17.48
C GLU A 70 -16.25 18.48 -16.34
N THR A 71 -15.86 17.76 -15.27
CA THR A 71 -15.14 18.33 -14.13
C THR A 71 -13.70 17.81 -13.99
N LEU A 72 -13.04 17.44 -15.09
CA LEU A 72 -11.69 16.87 -15.08
C LEU A 72 -10.67 17.73 -14.30
N TYR A 73 -10.81 19.03 -14.32
CA TYR A 73 -9.95 19.97 -13.58
C TYR A 73 -9.93 19.69 -12.07
N ASN A 74 -11.05 19.29 -11.49
CA ASN A 74 -11.20 19.05 -10.05
C ASN A 74 -10.85 17.60 -9.64
N LYS A 75 -10.43 16.78 -10.60
CA LYS A 75 -10.02 15.40 -10.35
C LYS A 75 -8.59 15.31 -9.85
N ASN A 76 -8.27 14.21 -9.17
CA ASN A 76 -6.90 13.94 -8.76
C ASN A 76 -6.00 13.55 -9.95
N ALA A 77 -4.68 13.50 -9.71
CA ALA A 77 -3.68 13.20 -10.74
C ALA A 77 -3.92 11.87 -11.46
N TYR A 78 -4.32 10.84 -10.73
CA TYR A 78 -4.54 9.51 -11.30
C TYR A 78 -5.76 9.45 -12.21
N GLU A 79 -6.87 10.12 -11.80
CA GLU A 79 -8.07 10.20 -12.62
C GLU A 79 -7.81 10.99 -13.91
N GLN A 80 -7.07 12.11 -13.81
CA GLN A 80 -6.67 12.92 -14.97
C GLN A 80 -5.74 12.15 -15.91
N GLN A 81 -4.78 11.42 -15.37
CA GLN A 81 -3.87 10.60 -16.16
C GLN A 81 -4.58 9.40 -16.79
N PHE A 82 -5.53 8.78 -16.07
CA PHE A 82 -6.33 7.68 -16.60
C PHE A 82 -7.22 8.15 -17.76
N ASP A 83 -7.88 9.33 -17.65
CA ASP A 83 -8.62 9.95 -18.75
C ASP A 83 -7.73 10.18 -19.99
N ALA A 84 -6.52 10.73 -19.77
CA ALA A 84 -5.56 10.93 -20.85
C ALA A 84 -5.20 9.60 -21.55
N PHE A 85 -4.98 8.54 -20.79
CA PHE A 85 -4.66 7.22 -21.35
C PHE A 85 -5.82 6.59 -22.11
N LEU A 86 -7.07 6.77 -21.64
CA LEU A 86 -8.25 6.34 -22.39
C LEU A 86 -8.37 7.05 -23.74
N LYS A 87 -7.88 8.28 -23.85
CA LYS A 87 -7.82 9.09 -25.07
C LYS A 87 -6.51 8.89 -25.86
N HIS A 88 -5.71 7.86 -25.52
CA HIS A 88 -4.42 7.58 -26.16
C HIS A 88 -3.42 8.76 -26.07
N ARG A 89 -3.42 9.52 -24.97
CA ARG A 89 -2.56 10.68 -24.74
C ARG A 89 -1.71 10.46 -23.49
N LEU A 90 -0.50 11.03 -23.48
CA LEU A 90 0.36 11.09 -22.29
C LEU A 90 0.13 12.40 -21.49
N SER A 91 -0.22 13.48 -22.18
CA SER A 91 -0.55 14.77 -21.57
C SER A 91 -1.98 14.77 -21.05
N ILE A 92 -2.19 15.37 -19.89
CA ILE A 92 -3.52 15.59 -19.30
C ILE A 92 -4.34 16.48 -20.24
N ASP A 93 -5.60 16.14 -20.43
CA ASP A 93 -6.53 16.84 -21.33
C ASP A 93 -7.12 18.09 -20.66
N ILE A 94 -6.24 18.98 -20.21
CA ILE A 94 -6.57 20.27 -19.59
C ILE A 94 -5.58 21.29 -20.15
N GLU A 95 -6.13 22.34 -20.78
CA GLU A 95 -5.30 23.43 -21.30
C GLU A 95 -4.79 24.34 -20.15
N PRO A 96 -3.48 24.64 -20.09
CA PRO A 96 -2.95 25.62 -19.17
C PRO A 96 -3.49 27.03 -19.48
N ALA A 97 -3.63 27.85 -18.46
CA ALA A 97 -4.03 29.25 -18.63
C ALA A 97 -2.99 29.97 -19.50
N LYS A 98 -3.45 30.86 -20.41
CA LYS A 98 -2.58 31.64 -21.30
C LYS A 98 -1.61 32.50 -20.51
N GLU A 99 -2.07 33.06 -19.41
CA GLU A 99 -1.28 33.89 -18.48
C GLU A 99 -0.13 33.05 -17.87
N LEU A 100 -0.37 31.77 -17.56
CA LEU A 100 0.67 30.86 -17.05
C LEU A 100 1.75 30.59 -18.09
N LEU A 101 1.33 30.39 -19.36
CA LEU A 101 2.25 30.13 -20.46
C LEU A 101 3.08 31.36 -20.86
N ALA A 102 2.59 32.55 -20.56
CA ALA A 102 3.27 33.82 -20.83
C ALA A 102 4.34 34.15 -19.77
N LEU A 103 4.39 33.41 -18.63
CA LEU A 103 5.41 33.65 -17.61
C LEU A 103 6.79 33.17 -18.08
N SER A 104 7.84 33.93 -17.79
CA SER A 104 9.24 33.52 -18.03
C SER A 104 9.61 32.28 -17.21
N ASN A 105 9.05 32.13 -16.01
CA ASN A 105 9.16 30.94 -15.18
C ASN A 105 7.79 30.56 -14.60
N PRO A 106 7.06 29.62 -15.23
CA PRO A 106 5.74 29.21 -14.76
C PRO A 106 5.78 28.40 -13.44
N TYR A 107 6.95 28.06 -12.93
CA TYR A 107 7.13 27.37 -11.65
C TYR A 107 7.42 28.31 -10.49
N ASP A 108 7.73 29.57 -10.75
CA ASP A 108 7.93 30.53 -9.67
C ASP A 108 6.60 30.83 -8.96
N ARG A 109 6.60 30.64 -7.64
CA ARG A 109 5.41 30.77 -6.81
C ARG A 109 4.85 32.20 -6.78
N ALA A 110 5.74 33.18 -6.79
CA ALA A 110 5.34 34.61 -6.74
C ALA A 110 4.67 35.02 -8.04
N SER A 111 5.29 34.67 -9.18
CA SER A 111 4.84 35.07 -10.52
C SER A 111 3.48 34.46 -10.90
N ARG A 112 3.11 33.30 -10.37
CA ARG A 112 1.82 32.64 -10.66
C ARG A 112 0.70 32.98 -9.68
N THR A 113 0.91 33.96 -8.77
CA THR A 113 -0.12 34.39 -7.84
C THR A 113 -1.34 34.94 -8.59
N GLY A 114 -2.53 34.37 -8.30
CA GLY A 114 -3.78 34.76 -9.00
C GLY A 114 -4.01 34.07 -10.34
N ILE A 115 -3.02 33.30 -10.86
CA ILE A 115 -3.17 32.56 -12.11
C ILE A 115 -3.66 31.14 -11.79
N ARG A 116 -4.64 30.65 -12.55
CA ARG A 116 -5.15 29.29 -12.41
C ARG A 116 -4.16 28.27 -12.96
N PHE A 117 -3.75 27.31 -12.14
CA PHE A 117 -2.86 26.21 -12.54
C PHE A 117 -3.18 24.90 -11.79
N LEU A 118 -2.73 23.78 -12.34
CA LEU A 118 -2.83 22.48 -11.69
C LEU A 118 -1.66 22.27 -10.72
N TRP A 119 -1.97 22.09 -9.43
CA TRP A 119 -0.99 21.71 -8.42
C TRP A 119 -0.45 20.31 -8.70
N ASP A 120 0.84 20.12 -8.42
CA ASP A 120 1.50 18.81 -8.51
C ASP A 120 1.36 18.15 -9.88
N ARG A 121 1.45 18.95 -10.92
CA ARG A 121 1.59 18.53 -12.32
C ARG A 121 2.82 19.20 -12.94
N ALA A 122 3.51 18.45 -13.78
CA ALA A 122 4.57 19.00 -14.59
C ALA A 122 3.95 19.76 -15.77
N LEU A 123 4.45 20.97 -16.02
CA LEU A 123 4.11 21.75 -17.23
C LEU A 123 5.28 21.68 -18.20
N TYR A 124 5.09 21.05 -19.34
CA TYR A 124 6.14 20.92 -20.35
C TYR A 124 5.52 21.11 -21.75
N ASP A 125 6.17 21.91 -22.58
CA ASP A 125 5.73 22.21 -23.96
C ASP A 125 4.23 22.61 -24.02
N GLY A 126 3.81 23.51 -23.11
CA GLY A 126 2.43 24.00 -23.05
C GLY A 126 1.38 22.98 -22.64
N LYS A 127 1.78 21.84 -22.05
CA LYS A 127 0.89 20.75 -21.64
C LYS A 127 1.19 20.28 -20.22
N TYR A 128 0.14 19.84 -19.52
CA TYR A 128 0.30 19.21 -18.20
C TYR A 128 0.58 17.73 -18.30
N TYR A 129 1.46 17.25 -17.42
CA TYR A 129 1.78 15.83 -17.25
C TYR A 129 1.71 15.44 -15.77
N SER A 130 1.25 14.22 -15.51
CA SER A 130 1.37 13.62 -14.18
C SER A 130 2.78 13.03 -14.02
N TYR A 131 3.41 13.27 -12.87
CA TYR A 131 4.67 12.62 -12.49
C TYR A 131 4.44 11.51 -11.45
N PHE A 132 3.20 11.24 -11.11
CA PHE A 132 2.85 10.11 -10.25
C PHE A 132 3.04 8.79 -11.02
N GLY A 133 3.49 7.77 -10.29
CA GLY A 133 3.73 6.47 -10.88
C GLY A 133 2.45 5.82 -11.43
N ILE A 134 2.57 5.07 -12.51
CA ILE A 134 1.42 4.52 -13.25
C ILE A 134 0.83 3.24 -12.67
N THR A 135 1.44 2.65 -11.64
CA THR A 135 1.01 1.36 -11.08
C THR A 135 -0.47 1.33 -10.67
N PRO A 136 -1.02 2.31 -9.92
CA PRO A 136 -2.44 2.29 -9.59
C PRO A 136 -3.34 2.28 -10.83
N ILE A 137 -2.90 2.93 -11.90
CA ILE A 137 -3.67 3.00 -13.16
C ILE A 137 -3.76 1.62 -13.80
N ILE A 138 -2.63 0.95 -14.00
CA ILE A 138 -2.60 -0.35 -14.68
C ILE A 138 -3.14 -1.49 -13.83
N THR A 139 -3.05 -1.39 -12.49
CA THR A 139 -3.45 -2.47 -11.59
C THR A 139 -4.85 -2.33 -11.01
N VAL A 140 -5.40 -1.11 -10.95
CA VAL A 140 -6.73 -0.87 -10.37
C VAL A 140 -7.65 -0.12 -11.34
N TYR A 141 -7.25 1.05 -11.87
CA TYR A 141 -8.15 1.85 -12.71
C TYR A 141 -8.60 1.11 -13.97
N TYR A 142 -7.68 0.55 -14.75
CA TYR A 142 -8.02 -0.21 -15.95
C TYR A 142 -8.86 -1.45 -15.65
N PRO A 143 -8.48 -2.37 -14.75
CA PRO A 143 -9.31 -3.53 -14.44
C PRO A 143 -10.70 -3.15 -13.93
N TYR A 144 -10.80 -2.15 -13.05
CA TYR A 144 -12.07 -1.69 -12.53
C TYR A 144 -12.97 -1.13 -13.64
N TYR A 145 -12.40 -0.30 -14.52
CA TYR A 145 -13.12 0.27 -15.65
C TYR A 145 -13.60 -0.78 -16.64
N PHE A 146 -12.75 -1.75 -16.98
CA PHE A 146 -13.14 -2.85 -17.88
C PHE A 146 -14.27 -3.72 -17.31
N ILE A 147 -14.32 -3.91 -16.00
CA ILE A 147 -15.35 -4.73 -15.35
C ILE A 147 -16.65 -3.94 -15.17
N THR A 148 -16.57 -2.66 -14.78
CA THR A 148 -17.74 -1.88 -14.34
C THR A 148 -18.22 -0.84 -15.34
N GLY A 149 -17.42 -0.47 -16.32
CA GLY A 149 -17.64 0.68 -17.22
C GLY A 149 -17.52 2.04 -16.53
N LYS A 150 -17.06 2.10 -15.26
CA LYS A 150 -16.99 3.32 -14.44
C LYS A 150 -15.58 3.60 -13.98
N VAL A 151 -15.23 4.87 -13.86
CA VAL A 151 -13.95 5.29 -13.26
C VAL A 151 -14.05 5.18 -11.73
N PRO A 152 -13.14 4.45 -11.05
CA PRO A 152 -13.17 4.34 -9.61
C PRO A 152 -12.81 5.67 -8.95
N SER A 153 -13.39 5.94 -7.78
CA SER A 153 -12.95 7.07 -6.96
C SER A 153 -11.58 6.80 -6.31
N ALA A 154 -10.85 7.83 -5.93
CA ALA A 154 -9.59 7.70 -5.19
C ALA A 154 -9.75 6.83 -3.93
N ALA A 155 -10.84 7.02 -3.18
CA ALA A 155 -11.15 6.21 -2.00
C ALA A 155 -11.31 4.71 -2.34
N THR A 156 -12.00 4.40 -3.45
CA THR A 156 -12.16 3.02 -3.92
C THR A 156 -10.81 2.40 -4.30
N VAL A 157 -9.96 3.16 -5.02
CA VAL A 157 -8.62 2.69 -5.41
C VAL A 157 -7.75 2.45 -4.19
N CYS A 158 -7.73 3.39 -3.24
CA CYS A 158 -6.99 3.22 -1.98
C CYS A 158 -7.49 2.02 -1.19
N PHE A 159 -8.80 1.78 -1.14
CA PHE A 159 -9.36 0.63 -0.41
C PHE A 159 -9.01 -0.72 -1.06
N ILE A 160 -9.05 -0.81 -2.39
CA ILE A 160 -8.64 -2.03 -3.12
C ILE A 160 -7.15 -2.32 -2.86
N LEU A 161 -6.28 -1.31 -3.02
CA LEU A 161 -4.86 -1.42 -2.76
C LEU A 161 -4.56 -1.71 -1.28
N PHE A 162 -5.30 -1.08 -0.36
CA PHE A 162 -5.20 -1.35 1.09
C PHE A 162 -5.50 -2.82 1.41
N THR A 163 -6.59 -3.36 0.87
CA THR A 163 -6.98 -4.75 1.11
C THR A 163 -5.90 -5.72 0.61
N ALA A 164 -5.34 -5.45 -0.57
CA ALA A 164 -4.24 -6.22 -1.12
C ALA A 164 -2.96 -6.07 -0.28
N ALA A 165 -2.64 -4.86 0.17
CA ALA A 165 -1.46 -4.56 0.98
C ALA A 165 -1.51 -5.25 2.35
N VAL A 166 -2.61 -5.11 3.10
CA VAL A 166 -2.83 -5.80 4.39
C VAL A 166 -2.67 -7.31 4.22
N THR A 167 -3.24 -7.87 3.16
CA THR A 167 -3.10 -9.31 2.89
C THR A 167 -1.65 -9.70 2.59
N ALA A 168 -0.95 -8.92 1.76
CA ALA A 168 0.44 -9.18 1.42
C ALA A 168 1.38 -9.04 2.64
N VAL A 169 1.16 -8.02 3.48
CA VAL A 169 1.90 -7.81 4.74
C VAL A 169 1.69 -8.98 5.69
N ALA A 170 0.43 -9.39 5.91
CA ALA A 170 0.08 -10.54 6.76
C ALA A 170 0.79 -11.82 6.31
N VAL A 171 0.70 -12.15 5.02
CA VAL A 171 1.32 -13.37 4.47
C VAL A 171 2.84 -13.28 4.54
N THR A 172 3.44 -12.12 4.23
CA THR A 172 4.89 -11.89 4.32
C THR A 172 5.38 -12.11 5.75
N TYR A 173 4.71 -11.51 6.74
CA TYR A 173 5.04 -11.69 8.15
C TYR A 173 5.00 -13.16 8.57
N LEU A 174 3.91 -13.87 8.25
CA LEU A 174 3.76 -15.29 8.61
C LEU A 174 4.80 -16.17 7.93
N LYS A 175 5.19 -15.87 6.68
CA LYS A 175 6.28 -16.56 5.98
C LYS A 175 7.63 -16.29 6.64
N ALA A 176 7.92 -15.03 6.95
CA ALA A 176 9.16 -14.64 7.63
C ALA A 176 9.30 -15.36 8.99
N VAL A 177 8.26 -15.33 9.82
CA VAL A 177 8.25 -16.09 11.09
C VAL A 177 8.46 -17.59 10.85
N LYS A 178 7.91 -18.15 9.78
CA LYS A 178 8.09 -19.58 9.46
C LYS A 178 9.53 -19.91 9.07
N ILE A 179 10.17 -19.04 8.32
CA ILE A 179 11.52 -19.29 7.80
C ILE A 179 12.57 -19.03 8.87
N PHE A 180 12.44 -17.96 9.63
CA PHE A 180 13.49 -17.48 10.53
C PHE A 180 13.31 -17.87 12.00
N CYS A 181 12.15 -18.40 12.41
CA CYS A 181 11.87 -18.78 13.78
C CYS A 181 11.54 -20.27 13.89
N GLU A 182 12.42 -21.07 14.47
CA GLU A 182 12.21 -22.52 14.64
C GLU A 182 11.08 -22.83 15.64
N LYS A 183 11.10 -22.18 16.81
CA LYS A 183 10.13 -22.37 17.89
C LYS A 183 9.53 -21.05 18.33
N PRO A 184 8.75 -20.37 17.46
CA PRO A 184 8.24 -19.04 17.77
C PRO A 184 7.27 -19.10 18.96
N ASN A 185 7.39 -18.13 19.86
CA ASN A 185 6.42 -17.97 20.95
C ASN A 185 5.07 -17.51 20.37
N LYS A 186 3.99 -18.20 20.75
CA LYS A 186 2.64 -17.94 20.22
C LYS A 186 2.20 -16.49 20.45
N ALA A 187 2.35 -15.97 21.66
CA ALA A 187 1.89 -14.61 21.97
C ALA A 187 2.72 -13.56 21.24
N LEU A 188 4.06 -13.72 21.16
CA LEU A 188 4.93 -12.79 20.43
C LEU A 188 4.58 -12.75 18.93
N VAL A 189 4.20 -13.88 18.33
CA VAL A 189 3.79 -13.90 16.92
C VAL A 189 2.46 -13.16 16.72
N PHE A 190 1.49 -13.30 17.64
CA PHE A 190 0.24 -12.56 17.55
C PHE A 190 0.44 -11.05 17.78
N PHE A 191 1.21 -10.67 18.79
CA PHE A 191 1.54 -9.25 19.02
C PHE A 191 2.37 -8.67 17.87
N GLY A 192 3.35 -9.43 17.34
CA GLY A 192 4.13 -9.03 16.19
C GLY A 192 3.28 -8.84 14.94
N PHE A 193 2.29 -9.70 14.70
CA PHE A 193 1.32 -9.53 13.63
C PHE A 193 0.56 -8.20 13.76
N ALA A 194 -0.02 -7.95 14.93
CA ALA A 194 -0.73 -6.70 15.19
C ALA A 194 0.18 -5.47 15.07
N ALA A 195 1.43 -5.57 15.55
CA ALA A 195 2.41 -4.49 15.46
C ALA A 195 2.84 -4.20 14.02
N VAL A 196 3.03 -5.23 13.18
CA VAL A 196 3.39 -5.07 11.77
C VAL A 196 2.22 -4.46 10.98
N GLU A 197 0.99 -4.93 11.18
CA GLU A 197 -0.18 -4.38 10.50
C GLU A 197 -0.44 -2.92 10.90
N SER A 198 -0.39 -2.59 12.18
CA SER A 198 -0.57 -1.20 12.63
C SER A 198 0.61 -0.29 12.29
N GLY A 199 1.84 -0.81 12.38
CA GLY A 199 3.08 -0.09 12.05
C GLY A 199 3.26 0.15 10.54
N SER A 200 2.55 -0.57 9.68
CA SER A 200 2.53 -0.34 8.23
C SER A 200 1.94 1.01 7.84
N LEU A 201 1.26 1.69 8.75
CA LEU A 201 0.53 2.96 8.54
C LEU A 201 -0.60 2.88 7.50
N LEU A 202 -0.92 1.71 6.97
CA LEU A 202 -1.95 1.51 5.93
C LEU A 202 -3.32 2.05 6.35
N PHE A 203 -3.70 1.87 7.62
CA PHE A 203 -4.96 2.40 8.16
C PHE A 203 -4.98 3.94 8.15
N MET A 204 -3.88 4.57 8.54
CA MET A 204 -3.75 6.03 8.50
C MET A 204 -3.79 6.55 7.06
N LEU A 205 -3.09 5.89 6.15
CA LEU A 205 -3.07 6.27 4.73
C LEU A 205 -4.46 6.15 4.10
N LEU A 206 -5.26 5.16 4.52
CA LEU A 206 -6.61 4.98 4.02
C LEU A 206 -7.53 6.15 4.41
N THR A 207 -7.33 6.80 5.57
CA THR A 207 -8.22 7.88 6.05
C THR A 207 -8.25 9.12 5.16
N SER A 208 -7.21 9.37 4.39
CA SER A 208 -7.12 10.58 3.54
C SER A 208 -7.38 10.32 2.06
N ALA A 209 -7.15 9.09 1.58
CA ALA A 209 -7.49 8.57 0.24
C ALA A 209 -7.26 9.56 -0.92
N ASP A 210 -6.12 10.25 -0.92
CA ASP A 210 -5.72 11.18 -1.98
C ASP A 210 -4.65 10.57 -2.93
N MET A 211 -4.18 11.34 -3.90
CA MET A 211 -3.20 10.90 -4.88
C MET A 211 -1.84 10.52 -4.25
N TYR A 212 -1.42 11.22 -3.18
CA TYR A 212 -0.15 10.92 -2.51
C TYR A 212 -0.23 9.59 -1.75
N TYR A 213 -1.34 9.38 -1.04
CA TYR A 213 -1.56 8.15 -0.27
C TYR A 213 -1.83 6.96 -1.19
N THR A 214 -2.52 7.16 -2.32
CA THR A 214 -2.66 6.14 -3.37
C THR A 214 -1.29 5.63 -3.83
N ALA A 215 -0.33 6.52 -4.10
CA ALA A 215 1.03 6.15 -4.49
C ALA A 215 1.75 5.35 -3.39
N VAL A 216 1.59 5.76 -2.12
CA VAL A 216 2.25 5.10 -0.98
C VAL A 216 1.63 3.73 -0.73
N ILE A 217 0.29 3.62 -0.65
CA ILE A 217 -0.41 2.35 -0.42
C ILE A 217 -0.06 1.34 -1.54
N SER A 218 -0.04 1.81 -2.81
CA SER A 218 0.40 1.00 -3.94
C SER A 218 1.84 0.52 -3.78
N GLY A 219 2.75 1.39 -3.39
CA GLY A 219 4.15 1.05 -3.14
C GLY A 219 4.30 0.01 -2.01
N VAL A 220 3.59 0.17 -0.88
CA VAL A 220 3.59 -0.81 0.22
C VAL A 220 3.02 -2.15 -0.25
N CYS A 221 1.93 -2.13 -1.01
CA CYS A 221 1.31 -3.34 -1.55
C CYS A 221 2.30 -4.16 -2.38
N PHE A 222 2.91 -3.55 -3.39
CA PHE A 222 3.79 -4.27 -4.31
C PHE A 222 5.15 -4.59 -3.69
N LEU A 223 5.68 -3.78 -2.78
CA LEU A 223 6.86 -4.12 -2.00
C LEU A 223 6.61 -5.34 -1.10
N SER A 224 5.45 -5.41 -0.46
CA SER A 224 5.08 -6.57 0.37
C SER A 224 4.88 -7.83 -0.47
N LEU A 225 4.30 -7.70 -1.67
CA LEU A 225 4.20 -8.81 -2.63
C LEU A 225 5.58 -9.27 -3.11
N PHE A 226 6.50 -8.33 -3.40
CA PHE A 226 7.89 -8.66 -3.71
C PHE A 226 8.54 -9.50 -2.60
N MET A 227 8.42 -9.05 -1.34
CA MET A 227 8.97 -9.79 -0.19
C MET A 227 8.29 -11.14 -0.03
N MET A 228 6.96 -11.21 -0.17
CA MET A 228 6.17 -12.43 -0.06
C MET A 228 6.62 -13.50 -1.08
N PHE A 229 6.76 -13.11 -2.34
CA PHE A 229 7.18 -14.02 -3.40
C PHE A 229 8.65 -14.41 -3.25
N SER A 230 9.52 -13.50 -2.81
CA SER A 230 10.94 -13.81 -2.53
C SER A 230 11.07 -14.86 -1.42
N LEU A 231 10.31 -14.70 -0.33
CA LEU A 231 10.27 -15.70 0.76
C LEU A 231 9.65 -17.01 0.28
N ALA A 232 8.62 -16.97 -0.58
CA ALA A 232 8.02 -18.17 -1.15
C ALA A 232 9.01 -18.94 -2.04
N ALA A 233 9.78 -18.23 -2.86
CA ALA A 233 10.82 -18.83 -3.69
C ALA A 233 11.91 -19.51 -2.84
N TYR A 234 12.31 -18.89 -1.73
CA TYR A 234 13.28 -19.46 -0.79
C TYR A 234 12.82 -20.79 -0.19
N GLU A 235 11.54 -20.92 0.18
CA GLU A 235 10.98 -22.16 0.75
C GLU A 235 10.87 -23.33 -0.24
N LYS A 236 10.76 -23.05 -1.54
CA LYS A 236 10.46 -24.08 -2.55
C LYS A 236 11.70 -24.89 -2.95
N LYS A 237 11.53 -26.21 -3.06
CA LYS A 237 12.58 -27.12 -3.53
C LYS A 237 12.57 -27.32 -5.05
N LYS A 238 11.38 -27.26 -5.70
CA LYS A 238 11.23 -27.48 -7.14
C LYS A 238 11.66 -26.23 -7.92
N THR A 239 12.64 -26.37 -8.82
CA THR A 239 13.22 -25.27 -9.61
C THR A 239 12.16 -24.48 -10.38
N ALA A 240 11.26 -25.11 -11.12
CA ALA A 240 10.23 -24.42 -11.89
C ALA A 240 9.32 -23.54 -11.01
N ALA A 241 8.91 -24.04 -9.83
CA ALA A 241 8.09 -23.28 -8.89
C ALA A 241 8.86 -22.14 -8.22
N LYS A 242 10.16 -22.31 -7.99
CA LYS A 242 11.06 -21.26 -7.49
C LYS A 242 11.20 -20.13 -8.54
N CYS A 243 11.44 -20.48 -9.80
CA CYS A 243 11.54 -19.52 -10.91
C CYS A 243 10.25 -18.70 -11.09
N ALA A 244 9.09 -19.35 -10.98
CA ALA A 244 7.80 -18.64 -11.04
C ALA A 244 7.66 -17.60 -9.92
N ASP A 245 8.01 -17.95 -8.67
CA ASP A 245 7.95 -16.98 -7.57
C ASP A 245 8.95 -15.84 -7.75
N PHE A 246 10.18 -16.10 -8.23
CA PHE A 246 11.12 -15.02 -8.55
C PHE A 246 10.64 -14.13 -9.68
N PHE A 247 9.96 -14.68 -10.68
CA PHE A 247 9.33 -13.90 -11.74
C PHE A 247 8.26 -12.95 -11.17
N PHE A 248 7.37 -13.45 -10.32
CA PHE A 248 6.36 -12.60 -9.67
C PHE A 248 6.98 -11.61 -8.68
N ALA A 249 8.06 -11.96 -8.00
CA ALA A 249 8.83 -11.02 -7.19
C ALA A 249 9.39 -9.89 -8.07
N GLY A 250 9.99 -10.21 -9.21
CA GLY A 250 10.51 -9.22 -10.16
C GLY A 250 9.42 -8.26 -10.66
N ILE A 251 8.27 -8.79 -11.09
CA ILE A 251 7.11 -7.96 -11.49
C ILE A 251 6.69 -7.04 -10.33
N SER A 252 6.57 -7.58 -9.12
CA SER A 252 6.16 -6.79 -7.94
C SER A 252 7.16 -5.68 -7.63
N LEU A 253 8.46 -5.93 -7.79
CA LEU A 253 9.49 -4.91 -7.60
C LEU A 253 9.39 -3.79 -8.66
N VAL A 254 9.18 -4.14 -9.92
CA VAL A 254 8.94 -3.16 -11.00
C VAL A 254 7.71 -2.32 -10.68
N LEU A 255 6.60 -2.93 -10.26
CA LEU A 255 5.39 -2.21 -9.87
C LEU A 255 5.61 -1.32 -8.63
N THR A 256 6.50 -1.70 -7.71
CA THR A 256 6.92 -0.84 -6.59
C THR A 256 7.64 0.40 -7.10
N VAL A 257 8.63 0.25 -8.00
CA VAL A 257 9.34 1.38 -8.63
C VAL A 257 8.36 2.29 -9.35
N MET A 258 7.44 1.71 -10.13
CA MET A 258 6.42 2.44 -10.89
C MET A 258 5.30 3.02 -10.03
N SER A 259 5.20 2.65 -8.74
CA SER A 259 4.35 3.31 -7.75
C SER A 259 5.07 4.50 -7.14
N ARG A 260 6.24 4.24 -6.56
CA ARG A 260 7.05 5.22 -5.84
C ARG A 260 8.50 4.75 -5.76
N PRO A 261 9.43 5.28 -6.58
CA PRO A 261 10.79 4.75 -6.73
C PRO A 261 11.58 4.65 -5.42
N ASN A 262 11.41 5.60 -4.50
CA ASN A 262 12.10 5.59 -3.22
C ASN A 262 11.71 4.40 -2.32
N MET A 263 10.52 3.83 -2.49
CA MET A 263 10.09 2.66 -1.70
C MET A 263 10.82 1.38 -2.16
N ALA A 264 11.24 1.31 -3.41
CA ALA A 264 11.99 0.17 -3.92
C ALA A 264 13.35 0.00 -3.23
N LEU A 265 13.92 1.05 -2.62
CA LEU A 265 15.14 0.95 -1.82
C LEU A 265 15.00 -0.03 -0.65
N MET A 266 13.79 -0.21 -0.12
CA MET A 266 13.52 -1.18 0.95
C MET A 266 13.69 -2.63 0.50
N SER A 267 13.72 -2.90 -0.82
CA SER A 267 14.00 -4.24 -1.36
C SER A 267 15.39 -4.77 -0.98
N VAL A 268 16.32 -3.89 -0.61
CA VAL A 268 17.69 -4.24 -0.18
C VAL A 268 17.68 -5.21 1.01
N VAL A 269 16.64 -5.17 1.83
CA VAL A 269 16.44 -6.09 2.97
C VAL A 269 16.41 -7.57 2.52
N MET A 270 16.06 -7.82 1.25
CA MET A 270 16.00 -9.19 0.72
C MET A 270 17.33 -9.68 0.11
N VAL A 271 18.35 -8.82 -0.01
CA VAL A 271 19.66 -9.18 -0.58
C VAL A 271 20.31 -10.37 0.12
N PRO A 272 20.37 -10.45 1.47
CA PRO A 272 20.95 -11.62 2.14
C PRO A 272 20.26 -12.93 1.77
N LEU A 273 18.92 -12.89 1.57
CA LEU A 273 18.15 -14.06 1.14
C LEU A 273 18.56 -14.50 -0.27
N TYR A 274 18.74 -13.57 -1.20
CA TYR A 274 19.15 -13.87 -2.58
C TYR A 274 20.58 -14.42 -2.64
N LEU A 275 21.50 -13.85 -1.85
CA LEU A 275 22.86 -14.38 -1.76
C LEU A 275 22.88 -15.84 -1.30
N ASN A 276 22.07 -16.20 -0.29
CA ASN A 276 21.95 -17.59 0.17
C ASN A 276 21.31 -18.56 -0.84
N VAL A 277 20.63 -18.04 -1.86
CA VAL A 277 20.03 -18.88 -2.93
C VAL A 277 21.01 -19.08 -4.08
N LEU A 278 21.95 -18.16 -4.28
CA LEU A 278 22.90 -18.16 -5.38
C LEU A 278 24.22 -18.89 -5.02
N CYS A 279 24.59 -18.92 -3.74
CA CYS A 279 25.70 -19.70 -3.19
C CYS A 279 25.27 -21.09 -2.76
#